data_ead7e84cea63fef712bec6a67a8fe982
#
_entry.id   ead7e84cea63fef712bec6a67a8fe982
#
_cell.length_a   1.000
_cell.length_b   1.000
_cell.length_c   1.000
_cell.angle_alpha   90.00
_cell.angle_beta   90.00
_cell.angle_gamma   90.00
#
_symmetry.space_group_name_H-M   'P 1'
#
loop_
_entity.id
_entity.type
_entity.pdbx_description
1 polymer ?
#
loop_
_entity_poly.entity_id
_entity_poly.type
_entity_poly.pdbx_seq_one_letter_code
_entity_poly.pdbx_strand_id
1 'polypeptide(L)'
;VKLDWDSLIPAVQSGTVDCVIAGQSITSDRKEMVDFTEPYYYASIVTLVKSDGKYADAKGISDLAGATCTSQLGTIWYDNCLPQLKDANIQPAQESAPAMLVALESGRTDLVATDIPTAKAACVAYPDLKILDFTDTDDNYKVSDEDINIGISVKKGNTELTDKINSVLKEMTTEDFDSMMDEAISVQPLSE
;
A
#
# COMPACT_ATOMS: atom_id res chain seq x y z
N VAL A 1 12.19 14.73 3.53
CA VAL A 1 13.01 14.35 2.36
C VAL A 1 12.17 13.36 1.53
N LYS A 2 12.08 13.53 0.22
CA LYS A 2 11.47 12.57 -0.71
C LYS A 2 12.54 11.55 -1.10
N LEU A 3 12.23 10.27 -0.98
CA LEU A 3 13.08 9.14 -1.34
C LEU A 3 12.25 8.10 -2.11
N ASP A 4 12.91 7.31 -2.93
CA ASP A 4 12.29 6.15 -3.57
C ASP A 4 11.95 5.08 -2.52
N TRP A 5 10.89 4.31 -2.75
CA TRP A 5 10.35 3.34 -1.79
C TRP A 5 11.43 2.39 -1.24
N ASP A 6 12.22 1.80 -2.13
CA ASP A 6 13.27 0.84 -1.76
C ASP A 6 14.42 1.47 -0.96
N SER A 7 14.56 2.80 -0.99
CA SER A 7 15.57 3.54 -0.26
C SER A 7 15.17 3.91 1.17
N LEU A 8 13.91 3.76 1.54
CA LEU A 8 13.37 4.20 2.84
C LEU A 8 14.04 3.49 4.02
N ILE A 9 14.02 2.15 4.04
CA ILE A 9 14.65 1.36 5.12
C ILE A 9 16.18 1.58 5.17
N PRO A 10 16.93 1.51 4.05
CA PRO A 10 18.34 1.86 4.04
C PRO A 10 18.65 3.25 4.59
N ALA A 11 17.80 4.25 4.32
CA ALA A 11 17.99 5.61 4.83
C ALA A 11 17.85 5.70 6.36
N VAL A 12 16.88 4.97 6.94
CA VAL A 12 16.73 4.86 8.40
C VAL A 12 17.92 4.13 9.02
N GLN A 13 18.32 3.00 8.45
CA GLN A 13 19.44 2.19 8.96
C GLN A 13 20.75 2.99 8.99
N SER A 14 21.04 3.75 7.94
CA SER A 14 22.24 4.59 7.85
C SER A 14 22.18 5.85 8.72
N GLY A 15 20.99 6.25 9.19
CA GLY A 15 20.76 7.50 9.90
C GLY A 15 20.75 8.72 8.98
N THR A 16 20.51 8.53 7.67
CA THR A 16 20.28 9.63 6.72
C THR A 16 18.97 10.34 7.05
N VAL A 17 17.99 9.61 7.56
CA VAL A 17 16.74 10.12 8.14
C VAL A 17 16.54 9.50 9.53
N ASP A 18 15.87 10.22 10.43
CA ASP A 18 15.61 9.75 11.79
C ASP A 18 14.46 8.74 11.84
N CYS A 19 13.45 8.92 11.00
CA CYS A 19 12.29 8.05 10.87
C CYS A 19 11.71 8.11 9.46
N VAL A 20 10.82 7.14 9.16
CA VAL A 20 10.03 7.11 7.92
C VAL A 20 8.54 7.01 8.26
N ILE A 21 7.75 7.93 7.71
CA ILE A 21 6.28 7.95 7.75
C ILE A 21 5.80 7.87 6.30
N ALA A 22 5.52 6.67 5.81
CA ALA A 22 5.25 6.45 4.38
C ALA A 22 4.33 5.27 4.11
N GLY A 23 3.41 4.94 5.01
CA GLY A 23 2.49 3.82 4.80
C GLY A 23 3.16 2.45 4.84
N GLN A 24 4.26 2.28 5.59
CA GLN A 24 4.98 1.01 5.66
C GLN A 24 4.28 0.00 6.56
N SER A 25 3.97 -1.18 6.00
CA SER A 25 3.49 -2.34 6.78
C SER A 25 4.57 -2.82 7.77
N ILE A 26 4.15 -3.20 8.98
CA ILE A 26 5.02 -3.66 10.07
C ILE A 26 5.32 -5.16 9.90
N THR A 27 5.93 -5.55 8.78
CA THR A 27 6.22 -6.96 8.51
C THR A 27 7.40 -7.49 9.33
N SER A 28 7.42 -8.82 9.54
CA SER A 28 8.51 -9.50 10.25
C SER A 28 9.87 -9.22 9.61
N ASP A 29 9.98 -9.27 8.28
CA ASP A 29 11.23 -9.02 7.56
C ASP A 29 11.75 -7.58 7.79
N ARG A 30 10.83 -6.60 7.78
CA ARG A 30 11.19 -5.21 8.06
C ARG A 30 11.61 -5.00 9.51
N LYS A 31 10.95 -5.70 10.46
CA LYS A 31 11.33 -5.68 11.89
C LYS A 31 12.72 -6.23 12.15
N GLU A 32 13.26 -7.07 11.28
CA GLU A 32 14.67 -7.49 11.40
C GLU A 32 15.63 -6.33 11.14
N MET A 33 15.25 -5.39 10.28
CA MET A 33 16.11 -4.30 9.80
C MET A 33 15.95 -2.99 10.57
N VAL A 34 14.73 -2.69 11.02
CA VAL A 34 14.37 -1.44 11.72
C VAL A 34 13.42 -1.73 12.87
N ASP A 35 13.21 -0.77 13.76
CA ASP A 35 12.13 -0.82 14.74
C ASP A 35 10.93 0.00 14.22
N PHE A 36 9.73 -0.32 14.70
CA PHE A 36 8.49 0.37 14.37
C PHE A 36 7.82 0.92 15.63
N THR A 37 7.03 1.96 15.44
CA THR A 37 6.04 2.40 16.41
C THR A 37 4.89 1.41 16.52
N GLU A 38 3.98 1.65 17.47
CA GLU A 38 2.63 1.09 17.41
C GLU A 38 1.99 1.45 16.06
N PRO A 39 1.06 0.61 15.53
CA PRO A 39 0.34 0.95 14.31
C PRO A 39 -0.44 2.25 14.48
N TYR A 40 -0.38 3.11 13.46
CA TYR A 40 -1.18 4.33 13.41
C TYR A 40 -2.31 4.26 12.38
N TYR A 41 -2.26 3.32 11.46
CA TYR A 41 -3.26 3.10 10.43
C TYR A 41 -3.38 1.62 10.07
N TYR A 42 -4.56 1.23 9.58
CA TYR A 42 -4.84 -0.12 9.09
C TYR A 42 -5.28 -0.03 7.64
N ALA A 43 -4.42 -0.48 6.72
CA ALA A 43 -4.63 -0.32 5.28
C ALA A 43 -5.08 -1.64 4.64
N SER A 44 -6.38 -1.81 4.44
CA SER A 44 -6.92 -2.95 3.70
C SER A 44 -6.38 -3.00 2.27
N ILE A 45 -6.18 -4.21 1.75
CA ILE A 45 -5.71 -4.43 0.39
C ILE A 45 -6.90 -4.57 -0.55
N VAL A 46 -6.82 -3.86 -1.66
CA VAL A 46 -7.86 -3.81 -2.69
C VAL A 46 -7.29 -4.00 -4.09
N THR A 47 -8.15 -4.18 -5.07
CA THR A 47 -7.79 -4.22 -6.47
C THR A 47 -8.31 -2.98 -7.19
N LEU A 48 -7.47 -2.35 -8.00
CA LEU A 48 -7.88 -1.32 -8.96
C LEU A 48 -7.99 -1.91 -10.36
N VAL A 49 -9.06 -1.57 -11.04
CA VAL A 49 -9.36 -1.93 -12.44
C VAL A 49 -9.88 -0.71 -13.20
N LYS A 50 -9.93 -0.78 -14.52
CA LYS A 50 -10.72 0.18 -15.30
C LYS A 50 -12.21 -0.12 -15.13
N SER A 51 -13.03 0.90 -15.00
CA SER A 51 -14.47 0.77 -14.75
C SER A 51 -15.24 0.11 -15.91
N ASP A 52 -14.70 0.20 -17.12
CA ASP A 52 -15.17 -0.47 -18.34
C ASP A 52 -14.38 -1.73 -18.70
N GLY A 53 -13.42 -2.12 -17.84
CA GLY A 53 -12.53 -3.25 -18.06
C GLY A 53 -13.19 -4.62 -17.83
N LYS A 54 -12.54 -5.66 -18.33
CA LYS A 54 -13.02 -7.06 -18.26
C LYS A 54 -13.36 -7.50 -16.84
N TYR A 55 -12.66 -7.00 -15.85
CA TYR A 55 -12.76 -7.42 -14.45
C TYR A 55 -13.56 -6.45 -13.55
N ALA A 56 -14.19 -5.42 -14.15
CA ALA A 56 -14.89 -4.36 -13.40
C ALA A 56 -16.02 -4.85 -12.48
N ASP A 57 -16.59 -6.02 -12.75
CA ASP A 57 -17.70 -6.58 -11.98
C ASP A 57 -17.31 -7.79 -11.11
N ALA A 58 -16.00 -8.03 -10.93
CA ALA A 58 -15.49 -9.09 -10.07
C ALA A 58 -16.00 -8.93 -8.63
N LYS A 59 -16.33 -10.05 -7.99
CA LYS A 59 -16.88 -10.11 -6.61
C LYS A 59 -15.91 -10.72 -5.60
N GLY A 60 -14.77 -11.23 -6.07
CA GLY A 60 -13.71 -11.82 -5.29
C GLY A 60 -12.46 -12.02 -6.14
N ILE A 61 -11.37 -12.44 -5.51
CA ILE A 61 -10.10 -12.67 -6.21
C ILE A 61 -10.17 -13.84 -7.20
N SER A 62 -11.09 -14.79 -7.01
CA SER A 62 -11.28 -15.91 -7.94
C SER A 62 -11.83 -15.45 -9.30
N ASP A 63 -12.59 -14.35 -9.36
CA ASP A 63 -13.08 -13.76 -10.60
C ASP A 63 -11.97 -13.06 -11.41
N LEU A 64 -10.80 -12.82 -10.79
CA LEU A 64 -9.64 -12.18 -11.41
C LEU A 64 -8.71 -13.20 -12.10
N ALA A 65 -9.12 -14.46 -12.20
CA ALA A 65 -8.31 -15.51 -12.79
C ALA A 65 -7.84 -15.16 -14.22
N GLY A 66 -6.57 -15.40 -14.52
CA GLY A 66 -5.95 -15.14 -15.83
C GLY A 66 -5.73 -13.66 -16.14
N ALA A 67 -5.90 -12.76 -15.16
CA ALA A 67 -5.64 -11.33 -15.38
C ALA A 67 -4.16 -11.04 -15.60
N THR A 68 -3.86 -10.08 -16.47
CA THR A 68 -2.54 -9.46 -16.54
C THR A 68 -2.46 -8.39 -15.45
N CYS A 69 -1.50 -8.54 -14.54
CA CYS A 69 -1.44 -7.70 -13.34
C CYS A 69 -0.02 -7.27 -13.00
N THR A 70 0.10 -6.18 -12.26
CA THR A 70 1.34 -5.72 -11.64
C THR A 70 1.04 -5.00 -10.32
N SER A 71 2.07 -4.63 -9.60
CA SER A 71 1.99 -3.73 -8.45
C SER A 71 3.33 -3.05 -8.22
N GLN A 72 3.45 -2.28 -7.13
CA GLN A 72 4.67 -1.58 -6.79
C GLN A 72 5.72 -2.54 -6.22
N LEU A 73 6.98 -2.36 -6.65
CA LEU A 73 8.14 -3.10 -6.18
C LEU A 73 8.34 -2.97 -4.66
N GLY A 74 8.75 -4.05 -4.00
CA GLY A 74 9.05 -4.07 -2.57
C GLY A 74 7.84 -3.90 -1.67
N THR A 75 6.64 -4.17 -2.18
CA THR A 75 5.39 -4.13 -1.41
C THR A 75 4.79 -5.52 -1.26
N ILE A 76 4.04 -5.72 -0.17
CA ILE A 76 3.23 -6.93 0.02
C ILE A 76 2.20 -7.12 -1.10
N TRP A 77 1.81 -6.06 -1.76
CA TRP A 77 0.85 -6.10 -2.86
C TRP A 77 1.39 -6.95 -4.01
N TYR A 78 2.66 -6.73 -4.37
CA TYR A 78 3.32 -7.48 -5.44
C TYR A 78 3.75 -8.87 -4.97
N ASP A 79 4.42 -8.94 -3.81
CA ASP A 79 5.08 -10.17 -3.35
C ASP A 79 4.11 -11.19 -2.77
N ASN A 80 3.05 -10.73 -2.05
CA ASN A 80 2.14 -11.60 -1.33
C ASN A 80 0.75 -11.69 -1.97
N CYS A 81 0.22 -10.60 -2.54
CA CYS A 81 -1.17 -10.57 -3.02
C CYS A 81 -1.30 -11.09 -4.45
N LEU A 82 -0.50 -10.60 -5.40
CA LEU A 82 -0.60 -11.02 -6.80
C LEU A 82 -0.42 -12.53 -7.01
N PRO A 83 0.50 -13.24 -6.31
CA PRO A 83 0.63 -14.69 -6.43
C PRO A 83 -0.60 -15.51 -6.02
N GLN A 84 -1.56 -14.90 -5.32
CA GLN A 84 -2.82 -15.57 -4.95
C GLN A 84 -3.83 -15.59 -6.10
N LEU A 85 -3.62 -14.78 -7.13
CA LEU A 85 -4.51 -14.74 -8.30
C LEU A 85 -4.25 -15.95 -9.19
N LYS A 86 -5.27 -16.77 -9.38
CA LYS A 86 -5.16 -17.99 -10.15
C LYS A 86 -4.81 -17.71 -11.62
N ASP A 87 -3.80 -18.39 -12.13
CA ASP A 87 -3.37 -18.32 -13.56
C ASP A 87 -3.07 -16.87 -14.02
N ALA A 88 -2.76 -15.93 -13.09
CA ALA A 88 -2.48 -14.55 -13.42
C ALA A 88 -1.16 -14.41 -14.19
N ASN A 89 -1.14 -13.48 -15.15
CA ASN A 89 0.06 -13.07 -15.87
C ASN A 89 0.70 -11.88 -15.14
N ILE A 90 1.52 -12.16 -14.12
CA ILE A 90 2.16 -11.14 -13.30
C ILE A 90 3.30 -10.50 -14.10
N GLN A 91 3.15 -9.21 -14.38
CA GLN A 91 4.15 -8.39 -15.07
C GLN A 91 5.24 -7.91 -14.09
N PRO A 92 6.41 -7.46 -14.56
CA PRO A 92 7.43 -6.89 -13.69
C PRO A 92 6.86 -5.78 -12.79
N ALA A 93 7.31 -5.77 -11.52
CA ALA A 93 6.92 -4.76 -10.55
C ALA A 93 7.28 -3.35 -11.03
N GLN A 94 6.48 -2.37 -10.64
CA GLN A 94 6.70 -0.97 -10.98
C GLN A 94 7.47 -0.26 -9.86
N GLU A 95 8.36 0.65 -10.21
CA GLU A 95 9.25 1.34 -9.25
C GLU A 95 8.50 2.28 -8.29
N SER A 96 7.31 2.74 -8.69
CA SER A 96 6.50 3.68 -7.90
C SER A 96 5.00 3.47 -8.10
N ALA A 97 4.19 4.00 -7.16
CA ALA A 97 2.74 4.00 -7.30
C ALA A 97 2.27 4.75 -8.56
N PRO A 98 2.79 5.94 -8.92
CA PRO A 98 2.45 6.57 -10.20
C PRO A 98 2.77 5.69 -11.42
N ALA A 99 3.93 5.02 -11.46
CA ALA A 99 4.27 4.12 -12.56
C ALA A 99 3.32 2.91 -12.66
N MET A 100 2.90 2.37 -11.50
CA MET A 100 1.89 1.32 -11.40
C MET A 100 0.54 1.78 -11.99
N LEU A 101 0.08 2.97 -11.65
CA LEU A 101 -1.17 3.53 -12.16
C LEU A 101 -1.10 3.80 -13.67
N VAL A 102 0.02 4.30 -14.18
CA VAL A 102 0.24 4.45 -15.63
C VAL A 102 0.20 3.10 -16.36
N ALA A 103 0.67 2.01 -15.73
CA ALA A 103 0.57 0.68 -16.32
C ALA A 103 -0.89 0.23 -16.47
N LEU A 104 -1.74 0.51 -15.46
CA LEU A 104 -3.17 0.23 -15.50
C LEU A 104 -3.89 1.11 -16.52
N GLU A 105 -3.67 2.43 -16.47
CA GLU A 105 -4.29 3.40 -17.36
C GLU A 105 -4.00 3.15 -18.84
N SER A 106 -2.76 2.81 -19.16
CA SER A 106 -2.36 2.49 -20.53
C SER A 106 -2.88 1.15 -21.05
N GLY A 107 -3.54 0.34 -20.19
CA GLY A 107 -4.00 -1.01 -20.54
C GLY A 107 -2.87 -2.03 -20.68
N ARG A 108 -1.67 -1.75 -20.15
CA ARG A 108 -0.59 -2.74 -20.07
C ARG A 108 -0.90 -3.84 -19.06
N THR A 109 -1.74 -3.53 -18.09
CA THR A 109 -2.28 -4.49 -17.12
C THR A 109 -3.79 -4.32 -17.02
N ASP A 110 -4.48 -5.40 -16.68
CA ASP A 110 -5.92 -5.40 -16.46
C ASP A 110 -6.27 -4.89 -15.05
N LEU A 111 -5.36 -5.11 -14.11
CA LEU A 111 -5.53 -4.73 -12.71
C LEU A 111 -4.19 -4.48 -12.00
N VAL A 112 -4.28 -3.78 -10.87
CA VAL A 112 -3.20 -3.67 -9.89
C VAL A 112 -3.74 -3.94 -8.48
N ALA A 113 -2.94 -4.59 -7.62
CA ALA A 113 -3.22 -4.70 -6.20
C ALA A 113 -2.56 -3.53 -5.45
N THR A 114 -3.27 -2.94 -4.50
CA THR A 114 -2.77 -1.81 -3.70
C THR A 114 -3.55 -1.69 -2.39
N ASP A 115 -3.25 -0.71 -1.56
CA ASP A 115 -4.03 -0.38 -0.38
C ASP A 115 -5.16 0.62 -0.66
N ILE A 116 -6.10 0.72 0.28
CA ILE A 116 -7.25 1.62 0.18
C ILE A 116 -6.85 3.09 -0.01
N PRO A 117 -5.91 3.68 0.75
CA PRO A 117 -5.52 5.07 0.56
C PRO A 117 -4.99 5.37 -0.84
N THR A 118 -4.08 4.52 -1.35
CA THR A 118 -3.54 4.64 -2.70
C THR A 118 -4.64 4.49 -3.76
N ALA A 119 -5.56 3.53 -3.57
CA ALA A 119 -6.67 3.32 -4.48
C ALA A 119 -7.64 4.50 -4.53
N LYS A 120 -8.00 5.09 -3.38
CA LYS A 120 -8.83 6.29 -3.30
C LYS A 120 -8.17 7.47 -4.02
N ALA A 121 -6.89 7.71 -3.75
CA ALA A 121 -6.11 8.75 -4.42
C ALA A 121 -6.03 8.53 -5.94
N ALA A 122 -5.86 7.28 -6.38
CA ALA A 122 -5.87 6.92 -7.80
C ALA A 122 -7.20 7.27 -8.47
N CYS A 123 -8.34 6.96 -7.85
CA CYS A 123 -9.66 7.29 -8.40
C CYS A 123 -9.96 8.79 -8.45
N VAL A 124 -9.29 9.61 -7.61
CA VAL A 124 -9.35 11.08 -7.73
C VAL A 124 -8.59 11.55 -8.96
N ALA A 125 -7.41 10.99 -9.22
CA ALA A 125 -6.57 11.36 -10.37
C ALA A 125 -7.08 10.78 -11.70
N TYR A 126 -7.66 9.58 -11.65
CA TYR A 126 -8.14 8.79 -12.80
C TYR A 126 -9.57 8.34 -12.56
N PRO A 127 -10.59 9.16 -12.92
CA PRO A 127 -11.99 8.89 -12.61
C PRO A 127 -12.60 7.66 -13.32
N ASP A 128 -11.91 7.12 -14.29
CA ASP A 128 -12.28 5.87 -14.99
C ASP A 128 -11.76 4.60 -14.29
N LEU A 129 -11.01 4.74 -13.21
CA LEU A 129 -10.63 3.64 -12.34
C LEU A 129 -11.76 3.29 -11.36
N LYS A 130 -11.81 2.01 -10.99
CA LYS A 130 -12.77 1.45 -10.04
C LYS A 130 -12.03 0.62 -8.98
N ILE A 131 -12.39 0.85 -7.73
CA ILE A 131 -11.92 0.04 -6.61
C ILE A 131 -12.81 -1.21 -6.50
N LEU A 132 -12.18 -2.37 -6.47
CA LEU A 132 -12.80 -3.63 -6.08
C LEU A 132 -12.30 -3.97 -4.67
N ASP A 133 -13.18 -3.82 -3.70
CA ASP A 133 -12.95 -4.14 -2.30
C ASP A 133 -13.64 -5.45 -1.96
N PHE A 134 -12.86 -6.45 -1.56
CA PHE A 134 -13.33 -7.78 -1.21
C PHE A 134 -13.22 -8.07 0.29
N THR A 135 -12.95 -7.06 1.13
CA THR A 135 -12.70 -7.23 2.57
C THR A 135 -13.85 -7.89 3.32
N ASP A 136 -15.09 -7.67 2.87
CA ASP A 136 -16.29 -8.27 3.46
C ASP A 136 -16.66 -9.62 2.84
N THR A 137 -15.76 -10.25 2.08
CA THR A 137 -16.01 -11.54 1.42
C THR A 137 -15.01 -12.61 1.87
N ASP A 138 -15.41 -13.88 1.77
CA ASP A 138 -14.48 -15.00 2.00
C ASP A 138 -13.48 -15.20 0.84
N ASP A 139 -13.71 -14.54 -0.31
CA ASP A 139 -12.89 -14.59 -1.52
C ASP A 139 -12.07 -13.31 -1.68
N ASN A 140 -11.21 -13.07 -0.71
CA ASN A 140 -10.30 -11.92 -0.63
C ASN A 140 -8.84 -12.37 -0.58
N TYR A 141 -7.91 -11.42 -0.74
CA TYR A 141 -6.50 -11.64 -0.47
C TYR A 141 -6.30 -12.11 0.97
N LYS A 142 -5.53 -13.18 1.13
CA LYS A 142 -5.11 -13.65 2.44
C LYS A 142 -3.85 -12.89 2.85
N VAL A 143 -4.04 -11.96 3.74
CA VAL A 143 -2.98 -11.14 4.34
C VAL A 143 -3.01 -11.31 5.86
N SER A 144 -1.86 -11.18 6.49
CA SER A 144 -1.75 -11.18 7.95
C SER A 144 -2.03 -9.80 8.52
N ASP A 145 -2.26 -9.71 9.84
CA ASP A 145 -2.38 -8.43 10.52
C ASP A 145 -1.10 -7.58 10.32
N GLU A 146 0.08 -8.21 10.23
CA GLU A 146 1.34 -7.51 9.97
C GLU A 146 1.37 -6.83 8.59
N ASP A 147 0.68 -7.36 7.61
CA ASP A 147 0.63 -6.82 6.26
C ASP A 147 -0.21 -5.55 6.17
N ILE A 148 -1.24 -5.42 6.99
CA ILE A 148 -2.18 -4.29 6.99
C ILE A 148 -1.90 -3.25 8.09
N ASN A 149 -1.12 -3.60 9.11
CA ASN A 149 -0.71 -2.68 10.17
C ASN A 149 0.38 -1.72 9.65
N ILE A 150 0.10 -0.43 9.68
CA ILE A 150 0.99 0.61 9.19
C ILE A 150 1.66 1.33 10.35
N GLY A 151 2.99 1.38 10.33
CA GLY A 151 3.78 2.01 11.39
C GLY A 151 4.85 2.96 10.88
N ILE A 152 5.41 3.74 11.80
CA ILE A 152 6.55 4.62 11.56
C ILE A 152 7.82 3.85 11.86
N SER A 153 8.71 3.71 10.87
CA SER A 153 9.97 3.02 11.08
C SER A 153 11.06 3.98 11.60
N VAL A 154 11.84 3.48 12.55
CA VAL A 154 12.99 4.16 13.16
C VAL A 154 14.20 3.25 13.13
N LYS A 155 15.41 3.82 13.33
CA LYS A 155 16.63 3.04 13.40
C LYS A 155 16.55 2.01 14.54
N LYS A 156 17.01 0.79 14.28
CA LYS A 156 17.04 -0.31 15.23
C LYS A 156 17.69 0.12 16.56
N GLY A 157 16.98 -0.12 17.66
CA GLY A 157 17.41 0.24 19.01
C GLY A 157 17.18 1.71 19.42
N ASN A 158 16.56 2.53 18.58
CA ASN A 158 16.21 3.92 18.94
C ASN A 158 14.88 3.99 19.71
N THR A 159 14.86 3.38 20.90
CA THR A 159 13.67 3.31 21.75
C THR A 159 13.20 4.67 22.22
N GLU A 160 14.11 5.63 22.45
CA GLU A 160 13.74 6.98 22.89
C GLU A 160 12.84 7.69 21.86
N LEU A 161 13.20 7.60 20.57
CA LEU A 161 12.38 8.22 19.51
C LEU A 161 11.06 7.46 19.34
N THR A 162 11.10 6.12 19.35
CA THR A 162 9.90 5.27 19.26
C THR A 162 8.90 5.59 20.37
N ASP A 163 9.36 5.70 21.62
CA ASP A 163 8.50 5.99 22.77
C ASP A 163 7.89 7.39 22.68
N LYS A 164 8.68 8.39 22.23
CA LYS A 164 8.16 9.75 22.00
C LYS A 164 7.08 9.78 20.94
N ILE A 165 7.30 9.11 19.81
CA ILE A 165 6.29 9.03 18.73
C ILE A 165 5.05 8.31 19.25
N ASN A 166 5.20 7.16 19.89
CA ASN A 166 4.08 6.39 20.44
C ASN A 166 3.28 7.19 21.47
N SER A 167 3.92 8.07 22.26
CA SER A 167 3.20 8.92 23.22
C SER A 167 2.24 9.88 22.52
N VAL A 168 2.59 10.37 21.33
CA VAL A 168 1.70 11.22 20.52
C VAL A 168 0.62 10.39 19.83
N LEU A 169 0.99 9.25 19.22
CA LEU A 169 0.03 8.39 18.51
C LEU A 169 -1.10 7.90 19.43
N LYS A 170 -0.80 7.62 20.70
CA LYS A 170 -1.80 7.19 21.71
C LYS A 170 -2.85 8.25 22.06
N GLU A 171 -2.57 9.51 21.81
CA GLU A 171 -3.53 10.61 22.05
C GLU A 171 -4.47 10.82 20.85
N MET A 172 -4.18 10.19 19.71
CA MET A 172 -4.95 10.31 18.48
C MET A 172 -5.98 9.18 18.36
N THR A 173 -7.15 9.52 17.86
CA THR A 173 -8.24 8.56 17.59
C THR A 173 -8.18 8.05 16.16
N THR A 174 -8.90 6.95 15.87
CA THR A 174 -9.06 6.46 14.49
C THR A 174 -9.67 7.53 13.59
N GLU A 175 -10.64 8.31 14.09
CA GLU A 175 -11.27 9.41 13.36
C GLU A 175 -10.29 10.54 12.99
N ASP A 176 -9.32 10.84 13.87
CA ASP A 176 -8.25 11.80 13.56
C ASP A 176 -7.39 11.29 12.40
N PHE A 177 -6.99 10.01 12.40
CA PHE A 177 -6.20 9.42 11.34
C PHE A 177 -6.97 9.34 10.02
N ASP A 178 -8.23 8.94 10.04
CA ASP A 178 -9.09 8.89 8.85
C ASP A 178 -9.26 10.28 8.22
N SER A 179 -9.52 11.30 9.05
CA SER A 179 -9.65 12.68 8.61
C SER A 179 -8.36 13.21 7.97
N MET A 180 -7.20 12.95 8.58
CA MET A 180 -5.92 13.35 8.01
C MET A 180 -5.61 12.58 6.71
N MET A 181 -6.00 11.31 6.62
CA MET A 181 -5.81 10.53 5.41
C MET A 181 -6.67 11.08 4.26
N ASP A 182 -7.93 11.39 4.51
CA ASP A 182 -8.83 11.98 3.51
C ASP A 182 -8.32 13.35 3.03
N GLU A 183 -7.80 14.19 3.94
CA GLU A 183 -7.15 15.46 3.57
C GLU A 183 -5.89 15.21 2.72
N ALA A 184 -5.02 14.30 3.12
CA ALA A 184 -3.82 13.95 2.38
C ALA A 184 -4.14 13.46 0.97
N ILE A 185 -5.14 12.59 0.81
CA ILE A 185 -5.61 12.09 -0.48
C ILE A 185 -6.08 13.24 -1.38
N SER A 186 -6.79 14.23 -0.80
CA SER A 186 -7.34 15.36 -1.57
C SER A 186 -6.27 16.28 -2.16
N VAL A 187 -5.06 16.29 -1.58
CA VAL A 187 -3.95 17.19 -1.97
C VAL A 187 -2.74 16.44 -2.55
N GLN A 188 -2.80 15.11 -2.59
CA GLN A 188 -1.67 14.30 -3.07
C GLN A 188 -1.50 14.42 -4.59
N PRO A 189 -0.33 14.87 -5.10
CA PRO A 189 -0.05 14.82 -6.52
C PRO A 189 0.28 13.36 -6.93
N LEU A 190 -0.59 12.71 -7.69
CA LEU A 190 -0.34 11.38 -8.26
C LEU A 190 0.21 11.43 -9.69
N SER A 191 0.41 12.62 -10.23
CA SER A 191 1.02 12.85 -11.54
C SER A 191 2.34 13.58 -11.36
N GLU A 192 3.43 12.96 -11.69
CA GLU A 192 4.66 13.62 -12.14
C GLU A 192 4.89 13.33 -13.61
#